data_97f39da57827ec1d23cc7b62eac3a5ec
#
_entry.id   97f39da57827ec1d23cc7b62eac3a5ec
#
_cell.length_a   1.000
_cell.length_b   1.000
_cell.length_c   1.000
_cell.angle_alpha   90.00
_cell.angle_beta   90.00
_cell.angle_gamma   90.00
#
_symmetry.space_group_name_H-M   'P 1'
#
loop_
_entity.id
_entity.type
_entity.pdbx_description
1 polymer ?
#
loop_
_entity_poly.entity_id
_entity_poly.type
_entity_poly.pdbx_seq_one_letter_code
_entity_poly.pdbx_strand_id
1 'polypeptide(L)'
;MEEALLRAVLFGTPILLAGLGALLAERSGVVNLGVEGMMALAALTAFAAAQAYGPLPGVLAAFGVGALSGLFLGLFAVTLRANQVVAGLAVAALGLGASGLLGKRYEGLPLAHPLPEGGFALLGAALALLVHLFLTRTRTGLFLRSAGENPKAVDLFGVSVDGVRYLALGLGGGLIGLAGAYLSLAYRPSWTDGMTAGLGWVAIALVILAAWHPLRALLGAYFFGLLFFLQFRLQGSVPIPSEAFAAVPSLLVILALALSGRSRAPEALGQPFERGR
;
A
#
# COMPACT_ATOMS: atom_id res chain seq x y z
N MET A 1 15.48 16.83 -17.71
CA MET A 1 14.11 16.96 -17.18
C MET A 1 13.34 15.66 -17.35
N GLU A 2 13.34 15.04 -18.53
CA GLU A 2 12.67 13.76 -18.80
C GLU A 2 13.12 12.61 -17.90
N GLU A 3 14.42 12.46 -17.68
CA GLU A 3 14.95 11.43 -16.78
C GLU A 3 14.44 11.60 -15.34
N ALA A 4 14.39 12.84 -14.84
CA ALA A 4 13.90 13.12 -13.49
C ALA A 4 12.40 12.76 -13.34
N LEU A 5 11.59 13.05 -14.36
CA LEU A 5 10.18 12.69 -14.38
C LEU A 5 9.99 11.17 -14.46
N LEU A 6 10.76 10.48 -15.30
CA LEU A 6 10.72 9.02 -15.39
C LEU A 6 11.10 8.39 -14.05
N ARG A 7 12.20 8.83 -13.43
CA ARG A 7 12.64 8.33 -12.12
C ARG A 7 11.60 8.63 -11.03
N ALA A 8 10.98 9.81 -11.03
CA ALA A 8 9.91 10.14 -10.09
C ALA A 8 8.73 9.17 -10.20
N VAL A 9 8.33 8.80 -11.41
CA VAL A 9 7.27 7.83 -11.65
C VAL A 9 7.67 6.44 -11.13
N LEU A 10 8.88 5.98 -11.44
CA LEU A 10 9.36 4.66 -11.02
C LEU A 10 9.49 4.56 -9.49
N PHE A 11 10.07 5.55 -8.83
CA PHE A 11 10.15 5.60 -7.36
C PHE A 11 8.78 5.75 -6.67
N GLY A 12 7.84 6.46 -7.31
CA GLY A 12 6.49 6.66 -6.80
C GLY A 12 5.58 5.44 -6.97
N THR A 13 5.90 4.53 -7.91
CA THR A 13 5.04 3.39 -8.25
C THR A 13 4.72 2.46 -7.06
N PRO A 14 5.68 2.02 -6.22
CA PRO A 14 5.36 1.16 -5.08
C PRO A 14 4.54 1.92 -4.02
N ILE A 15 4.79 3.22 -3.83
CA ILE A 15 4.03 4.06 -2.90
C ILE A 15 2.59 4.21 -3.41
N LEU A 16 2.39 4.38 -4.72
CA LEU A 16 1.07 4.44 -5.34
C LEU A 16 0.28 3.16 -5.13
N LEU A 17 0.86 2.01 -5.51
CA LEU A 17 0.18 0.71 -5.41
C LEU A 17 -0.20 0.37 -3.97
N ALA A 18 0.72 0.55 -3.03
CA ALA A 18 0.46 0.35 -1.61
C ALA A 18 -0.56 1.36 -1.06
N GLY A 19 -0.47 2.62 -1.47
CA GLY A 19 -1.41 3.68 -1.10
C GLY A 19 -2.83 3.44 -1.62
N LEU A 20 -2.99 2.95 -2.86
CA LEU A 20 -4.31 2.57 -3.38
C LEU A 20 -4.92 1.41 -2.57
N GLY A 21 -4.10 0.46 -2.14
CA GLY A 21 -4.54 -0.64 -1.30
C GLY A 21 -4.98 -0.18 0.09
N ALA A 22 -4.19 0.65 0.75
CA ALA A 22 -4.54 1.26 2.04
C ALA A 22 -5.80 2.13 1.93
N LEU A 23 -5.92 2.92 0.85
CA LEU A 23 -7.07 3.78 0.56
C LEU A 23 -8.37 2.97 0.47
N LEU A 24 -8.39 1.82 -0.18
CA LEU A 24 -9.57 0.96 -0.26
C LEU A 24 -10.01 0.47 1.13
N ALA A 25 -9.06 0.00 1.96
CA ALA A 25 -9.33 -0.42 3.32
C ALA A 25 -9.94 0.73 4.15
N GLU A 26 -9.29 1.89 4.14
CA GLU A 26 -9.69 3.04 4.95
C GLU A 26 -11.01 3.67 4.47
N ARG A 27 -11.28 3.68 3.17
CA ARG A 27 -12.57 4.09 2.62
C ARG A 27 -13.73 3.20 3.05
N SER A 28 -13.47 1.95 3.45
CA SER A 28 -14.49 1.07 4.04
C SER A 28 -14.66 1.25 5.56
N GLY A 29 -13.84 2.10 6.18
CA GLY A 29 -13.85 2.36 7.62
C GLY A 29 -12.86 1.50 8.42
N VAL A 30 -11.94 0.76 7.75
CA VAL A 30 -10.94 -0.06 8.43
C VAL A 30 -9.55 0.56 8.29
N VAL A 31 -8.94 0.92 9.42
CA VAL A 31 -7.55 1.39 9.46
C VAL A 31 -6.60 0.24 9.14
N ASN A 32 -5.70 0.44 8.18
CA ASN A 32 -4.71 -0.55 7.80
C ASN A 32 -3.28 -0.05 8.04
N LEU A 33 -2.74 -0.32 9.22
CA LEU A 33 -1.33 -0.08 9.54
C LEU A 33 -0.42 -1.27 9.20
N GLY A 34 -0.99 -2.34 8.63
CA GLY A 34 -0.26 -3.54 8.22
C GLY A 34 0.46 -3.44 6.88
N VAL A 35 0.34 -2.31 6.18
CA VAL A 35 0.82 -2.11 4.80
C VAL A 35 2.28 -2.51 4.61
N GLU A 36 3.17 -2.08 5.51
CA GLU A 36 4.61 -2.36 5.43
C GLU A 36 4.90 -3.86 5.47
N GLY A 37 4.31 -4.58 6.43
CA GLY A 37 4.49 -6.02 6.54
C GLY A 37 3.84 -6.82 5.42
N MET A 38 2.65 -6.42 4.96
CA MET A 38 1.98 -7.03 3.80
C MET A 38 2.84 -6.89 2.55
N MET A 39 3.43 -5.71 2.34
CA MET A 39 4.31 -5.41 1.21
C MET A 39 5.61 -6.22 1.28
N ALA A 40 6.24 -6.34 2.46
CA ALA A 40 7.46 -7.11 2.67
C ALA A 40 7.23 -8.62 2.42
N LEU A 41 6.16 -9.18 2.99
CA LEU A 41 5.81 -10.59 2.80
C LEU A 41 5.48 -10.89 1.32
N ALA A 42 4.78 -9.99 0.64
CA ALA A 42 4.45 -10.11 -0.76
C ALA A 42 5.69 -9.98 -1.66
N ALA A 43 6.66 -9.12 -1.33
CA ALA A 43 7.92 -9.00 -2.05
C ALA A 43 8.73 -10.30 -2.01
N LEU A 44 8.81 -10.94 -0.83
CA LEU A 44 9.41 -12.26 -0.69
C LEU A 44 8.69 -13.31 -1.52
N THR A 45 7.36 -13.37 -1.41
CA THR A 45 6.55 -14.39 -2.10
C THR A 45 6.61 -14.21 -3.61
N ALA A 46 6.60 -12.96 -4.09
CA ALA A 46 6.82 -12.64 -5.50
C ALA A 46 8.14 -13.20 -6.01
N PHE A 47 9.22 -12.90 -5.29
CA PHE A 47 10.57 -13.34 -5.65
C PHE A 47 10.67 -14.87 -5.62
N ALA A 48 10.22 -15.51 -4.55
CA ALA A 48 10.27 -16.97 -4.40
C ALA A 48 9.49 -17.69 -5.51
N ALA A 49 8.28 -17.23 -5.82
CA ALA A 49 7.47 -17.81 -6.89
C ALA A 49 8.07 -17.51 -8.29
N ALA A 50 8.65 -16.32 -8.49
CA ALA A 50 9.29 -15.98 -9.75
C ALA A 50 10.56 -16.81 -10.02
N GLN A 51 11.34 -17.13 -8.99
CA GLN A 51 12.49 -18.04 -9.10
C GLN A 51 12.09 -19.46 -9.52
N ALA A 52 10.93 -19.94 -9.04
CA ALA A 52 10.49 -21.31 -9.31
C ALA A 52 9.67 -21.43 -10.62
N TYR A 53 8.83 -20.45 -10.93
CA TYR A 53 7.78 -20.57 -11.96
C TYR A 53 7.76 -19.40 -12.95
N GLY A 54 8.68 -18.45 -12.82
CA GLY A 54 8.74 -17.25 -13.66
C GLY A 54 8.00 -16.03 -13.12
N PRO A 55 8.17 -14.86 -13.73
CA PRO A 55 7.78 -13.58 -13.15
C PRO A 55 6.26 -13.39 -13.04
N LEU A 56 5.46 -13.90 -13.98
CA LEU A 56 4.00 -13.75 -13.91
C LEU A 56 3.38 -14.50 -12.73
N PRO A 57 3.70 -15.80 -12.48
CA PRO A 57 3.33 -16.47 -11.24
C PRO A 57 3.79 -15.72 -9.97
N GLY A 58 4.97 -15.07 -10.02
CA GLY A 58 5.46 -14.22 -8.94
C GLY A 58 4.51 -13.05 -8.62
N VAL A 59 4.05 -12.33 -9.64
CA VAL A 59 3.09 -11.22 -9.48
C VAL A 59 1.75 -11.73 -8.90
N LEU A 60 1.24 -12.86 -9.42
CA LEU A 60 -0.01 -13.45 -8.95
C LEU A 60 0.09 -13.94 -7.50
N ALA A 61 1.22 -14.55 -7.13
CA ALA A 61 1.49 -15.01 -5.76
C ALA A 61 1.56 -13.81 -4.79
N ALA A 62 2.20 -12.71 -5.19
CA ALA A 62 2.25 -11.48 -4.39
C ALA A 62 0.87 -10.88 -4.18
N PHE A 63 0.06 -10.79 -5.24
CA PHE A 63 -1.33 -10.33 -5.12
C PHE A 63 -2.13 -11.23 -4.18
N GLY A 64 -2.02 -12.55 -4.33
CA GLY A 64 -2.71 -13.52 -3.48
C GLY A 64 -2.31 -13.42 -2.01
N VAL A 65 -1.01 -13.37 -1.70
CA VAL A 65 -0.51 -13.25 -0.33
C VAL A 65 -0.87 -11.89 0.27
N GLY A 66 -0.80 -10.82 -0.52
CA GLY A 66 -1.27 -9.50 -0.08
C GLY A 66 -2.76 -9.51 0.25
N ALA A 67 -3.60 -10.10 -0.62
CA ALA A 67 -5.04 -10.26 -0.38
C ALA A 67 -5.32 -11.08 0.89
N LEU A 68 -4.65 -12.22 1.07
CA LEU A 68 -4.77 -13.06 2.27
C LEU A 68 -4.35 -12.31 3.53
N SER A 69 -3.28 -11.52 3.47
CA SER A 69 -2.84 -10.68 4.60
C SER A 69 -3.88 -9.60 4.94
N GLY A 70 -4.52 -9.01 3.93
CA GLY A 70 -5.64 -8.09 4.12
C GLY A 70 -6.86 -8.76 4.77
N LEU A 71 -7.23 -9.96 4.32
CA LEU A 71 -8.29 -10.77 4.92
C LEU A 71 -7.94 -11.19 6.35
N PHE A 72 -6.67 -11.51 6.62
CA PHE A 72 -6.19 -11.81 7.95
C PHE A 72 -6.31 -10.60 8.90
N LEU A 73 -5.97 -9.39 8.45
CA LEU A 73 -6.29 -8.17 9.19
C LEU A 73 -7.80 -8.05 9.44
N GLY A 74 -8.62 -8.37 8.44
CA GLY A 74 -10.09 -8.36 8.54
C GLY A 74 -10.63 -9.29 9.62
N LEU A 75 -10.00 -10.44 9.83
CA LEU A 75 -10.38 -11.34 10.92
C LEU A 75 -10.33 -10.64 12.29
N PHE A 76 -9.27 -9.86 12.55
CA PHE A 76 -9.14 -9.13 13.80
C PHE A 76 -9.99 -7.85 13.82
N ALA A 77 -9.92 -7.05 12.76
CA ALA A 77 -10.54 -5.74 12.70
C ALA A 77 -12.08 -5.79 12.53
N VAL A 78 -12.58 -6.76 11.76
CA VAL A 78 -14.01 -6.86 11.39
C VAL A 78 -14.70 -7.93 12.22
N THR A 79 -14.20 -9.18 12.20
CA THR A 79 -14.88 -10.29 12.90
C THR A 79 -14.67 -10.24 14.40
N LEU A 80 -13.43 -10.11 14.87
CA LEU A 80 -13.11 -10.06 16.30
C LEU A 80 -13.26 -8.66 16.90
N ARG A 81 -13.48 -7.65 16.06
CA ARG A 81 -13.68 -6.24 16.47
C ARG A 81 -12.58 -5.72 17.38
N ALA A 82 -11.36 -6.24 17.18
CA ALA A 82 -10.17 -5.81 17.91
C ALA A 82 -9.78 -4.38 17.54
N ASN A 83 -8.94 -3.77 18.36
CA ASN A 83 -8.38 -2.46 18.05
C ASN A 83 -7.61 -2.55 16.72
N GLN A 84 -8.08 -1.82 15.71
CA GLN A 84 -7.59 -1.91 14.32
C GLN A 84 -6.14 -1.43 14.20
N VAL A 85 -5.73 -0.45 15.00
CA VAL A 85 -4.35 0.05 15.05
C VAL A 85 -3.42 -1.04 15.54
N VAL A 86 -3.75 -1.66 16.66
CA VAL A 86 -2.96 -2.76 17.24
C VAL A 86 -2.91 -3.97 16.31
N ALA A 87 -4.05 -4.35 15.72
CA ALA A 87 -4.12 -5.45 14.76
C ALA A 87 -3.27 -5.16 13.51
N GLY A 88 -3.33 -3.94 12.96
CA GLY A 88 -2.51 -3.52 11.84
C GLY A 88 -1.02 -3.57 12.14
N LEU A 89 -0.60 -3.04 13.29
CA LEU A 89 0.80 -3.10 13.73
C LEU A 89 1.29 -4.54 13.94
N ALA A 90 0.43 -5.42 14.48
CA ALA A 90 0.76 -6.84 14.61
C ALA A 90 0.93 -7.52 13.25
N VAL A 91 0.07 -7.23 12.27
CA VAL A 91 0.23 -7.72 10.89
C VAL A 91 1.50 -7.17 10.25
N ALA A 92 1.86 -5.91 10.50
CA ALA A 92 3.11 -5.33 10.02
C ALA A 92 4.32 -6.08 10.59
N ALA A 93 4.35 -6.28 11.92
CA ALA A 93 5.43 -6.98 12.59
C ALA A 93 5.56 -8.44 12.13
N LEU A 94 4.42 -9.16 12.01
CA LEU A 94 4.39 -10.52 11.50
C LEU A 94 4.88 -10.61 10.06
N GLY A 95 4.46 -9.71 9.19
CA GLY A 95 4.87 -9.69 7.78
C GLY A 95 6.37 -9.41 7.63
N LEU A 96 6.90 -8.43 8.36
CA LEU A 96 8.33 -8.12 8.39
C LEU A 96 9.14 -9.29 8.95
N GLY A 97 8.74 -9.84 10.11
CA GLY A 97 9.44 -10.97 10.73
C GLY A 97 9.40 -12.22 9.87
N ALA A 98 8.24 -12.56 9.30
CA ALA A 98 8.10 -13.72 8.42
C ALA A 98 8.93 -13.56 7.13
N SER A 99 8.91 -12.35 6.51
CA SER A 99 9.72 -12.11 5.32
C SER A 99 11.21 -12.20 5.60
N GLY A 100 11.71 -11.63 6.71
CA GLY A 100 13.11 -11.70 7.10
C GLY A 100 13.55 -13.14 7.43
N LEU A 101 12.70 -13.91 8.12
CA LEU A 101 13.03 -15.31 8.48
C LEU A 101 13.04 -16.24 7.25
N LEU A 102 11.96 -16.22 6.46
CA LEU A 102 11.79 -17.11 5.31
C LEU A 102 12.62 -16.69 4.10
N GLY A 103 12.95 -15.39 4.02
CA GLY A 103 13.68 -14.81 2.91
C GLY A 103 15.19 -15.07 2.93
N LYS A 104 15.79 -15.45 4.07
CA LYS A 104 17.23 -15.66 4.21
C LYS A 104 17.85 -16.55 3.11
N ARG A 105 17.12 -17.58 2.69
CA ARG A 105 17.57 -18.51 1.63
C ARG A 105 17.63 -17.88 0.23
N TYR A 106 17.00 -16.72 0.03
CA TYR A 106 16.96 -16.01 -1.24
C TYR A 106 17.88 -14.79 -1.28
N GLU A 107 18.50 -14.45 -0.16
CA GLU A 107 19.37 -13.30 -0.04
C GLU A 107 20.59 -13.44 -0.98
N GLY A 108 20.85 -12.38 -1.75
CA GLY A 108 21.95 -12.37 -2.72
C GLY A 108 21.67 -13.11 -4.03
N LEU A 109 20.52 -13.76 -4.21
CA LEU A 109 20.15 -14.38 -5.46
C LEU A 109 19.57 -13.34 -6.44
N PRO A 110 20.10 -13.25 -7.68
CA PRO A 110 19.51 -12.41 -8.72
C PRO A 110 18.28 -13.09 -9.34
N LEU A 111 17.34 -12.31 -9.85
CA LEU A 111 16.22 -12.81 -10.65
C LEU A 111 16.68 -12.99 -12.10
N ALA A 112 16.47 -14.18 -12.68
CA ALA A 112 16.90 -14.48 -14.06
C ALA A 112 16.15 -13.64 -15.12
N HIS A 113 14.88 -13.36 -14.90
CA HIS A 113 14.01 -12.64 -15.83
C HIS A 113 13.28 -11.50 -15.11
N PRO A 114 13.91 -10.32 -14.93
CA PRO A 114 13.26 -9.17 -14.30
C PRO A 114 12.14 -8.62 -15.19
N LEU A 115 11.12 -8.07 -14.54
CA LEU A 115 10.04 -7.37 -15.24
C LEU A 115 10.41 -5.91 -15.49
N PRO A 116 9.89 -5.31 -16.57
CA PRO A 116 10.15 -3.90 -16.86
C PRO A 116 9.44 -3.00 -15.84
N GLU A 117 10.19 -2.08 -15.23
CA GLU A 117 9.66 -1.10 -14.27
C GLU A 117 8.50 -0.28 -14.85
N GLY A 118 8.62 0.12 -16.12
CA GLY A 118 7.59 0.90 -16.84
C GLY A 118 6.25 0.18 -16.96
N GLY A 119 6.25 -1.15 -17.03
CA GLY A 119 5.02 -1.95 -17.02
C GLY A 119 4.23 -1.79 -15.72
N PHE A 120 4.91 -1.82 -14.58
CA PHE A 120 4.27 -1.57 -13.28
C PHE A 120 3.83 -0.11 -13.10
N ALA A 121 4.56 0.85 -13.66
CA ALA A 121 4.16 2.25 -13.61
C ALA A 121 2.86 2.49 -14.38
N LEU A 122 2.74 1.93 -15.58
CA LEU A 122 1.50 1.95 -16.35
C LEU A 122 0.36 1.22 -15.65
N LEU A 123 0.63 0.05 -15.08
CA LEU A 123 -0.34 -0.70 -14.27
C LEU A 123 -0.81 0.12 -13.08
N GLY A 124 0.09 0.78 -12.35
CA GLY A 124 -0.23 1.63 -11.20
C GLY A 124 -1.15 2.80 -11.58
N ALA A 125 -0.85 3.49 -12.68
CA ALA A 125 -1.68 4.58 -13.19
C ALA A 125 -3.08 4.06 -13.64
N ALA A 126 -3.13 2.92 -14.33
CA ALA A 126 -4.38 2.28 -14.72
C ALA A 126 -5.20 1.85 -13.50
N LEU A 127 -4.56 1.26 -12.49
CA LEU A 127 -5.22 0.87 -11.24
C LEU A 127 -5.74 2.08 -10.46
N ALA A 128 -5.03 3.21 -10.45
CA ALA A 128 -5.53 4.45 -9.83
C ALA A 128 -6.85 4.93 -10.50
N LEU A 129 -6.90 4.87 -11.83
CA LEU A 129 -8.11 5.18 -12.57
C LEU A 129 -9.22 4.14 -12.31
N LEU A 130 -8.89 2.85 -12.33
CA LEU A 130 -9.86 1.77 -12.08
C LEU A 130 -10.43 1.84 -10.66
N VAL A 131 -9.61 2.08 -9.65
CA VAL A 131 -10.05 2.29 -8.25
C VAL A 131 -10.94 3.54 -8.16
N HIS A 132 -10.59 4.62 -8.88
CA HIS A 132 -11.43 5.81 -8.92
C HIS A 132 -12.80 5.51 -9.55
N LEU A 133 -12.84 4.84 -10.69
CA LEU A 133 -14.08 4.44 -11.37
C LEU A 133 -14.88 3.42 -10.52
N PHE A 134 -14.21 2.46 -9.91
CA PHE A 134 -14.85 1.51 -8.99
C PHE A 134 -15.56 2.24 -7.85
N LEU A 135 -14.86 3.12 -7.16
CA LEU A 135 -15.42 3.88 -6.03
C LEU A 135 -16.52 4.86 -6.44
N THR A 136 -16.49 5.45 -7.66
CA THR A 136 -17.41 6.50 -8.07
C THR A 136 -18.54 6.05 -8.97
N ARG A 137 -18.36 4.97 -9.74
CA ARG A 137 -19.29 4.56 -10.79
C ARG A 137 -19.96 3.21 -10.54
N THR A 138 -19.54 2.44 -9.49
CA THR A 138 -20.14 1.15 -9.19
C THR A 138 -20.98 1.16 -7.92
N ARG A 139 -22.00 0.27 -7.86
CA ARG A 139 -22.83 0.10 -6.65
C ARG A 139 -22.00 -0.41 -5.47
N THR A 140 -21.10 -1.37 -5.71
CA THR A 140 -20.21 -1.92 -4.68
C THR A 140 -19.27 -0.83 -4.13
N GLY A 141 -18.70 0.01 -4.99
CA GLY A 141 -17.86 1.15 -4.57
C GLY A 141 -18.64 2.20 -3.78
N LEU A 142 -19.93 2.42 -4.12
CA LEU A 142 -20.81 3.27 -3.33
C LEU A 142 -21.00 2.70 -1.92
N PHE A 143 -21.37 1.42 -1.81
CA PHE A 143 -21.53 0.77 -0.49
C PHE A 143 -20.22 0.78 0.32
N LEU A 144 -19.07 0.58 -0.34
CA LEU A 144 -17.77 0.64 0.31
C LEU A 144 -17.52 2.01 0.94
N ARG A 145 -17.74 3.10 0.19
CA ARG A 145 -17.58 4.46 0.74
C ARG A 145 -18.62 4.75 1.83
N SER A 146 -19.86 4.31 1.62
CA SER A 146 -20.93 4.50 2.61
C SER A 146 -20.66 3.74 3.90
N ALA A 147 -20.02 2.55 3.83
CA ALA A 147 -19.63 1.78 5.03
C ALA A 147 -18.55 2.50 5.85
N GLY A 148 -17.70 3.31 5.22
CA GLY A 148 -16.74 4.15 5.91
C GLY A 148 -17.33 5.43 6.50
N GLU A 149 -18.40 5.97 5.92
CA GLU A 149 -19.05 7.19 6.42
C GLU A 149 -20.16 6.86 7.44
N ASN A 150 -21.09 5.97 7.06
CA ASN A 150 -22.21 5.57 7.92
C ASN A 150 -22.56 4.09 7.71
N PRO A 151 -21.91 3.17 8.46
CA PRO A 151 -22.15 1.74 8.33
C PRO A 151 -23.60 1.34 8.69
N LYS A 152 -24.27 2.07 9.61
CA LYS A 152 -25.67 1.80 9.95
C LYS A 152 -26.59 2.02 8.75
N ALA A 153 -26.35 3.05 7.94
CA ALA A 153 -27.12 3.28 6.73
C ALA A 153 -26.96 2.12 5.74
N VAL A 154 -25.75 1.58 5.56
CA VAL A 154 -25.50 0.42 4.69
C VAL A 154 -26.26 -0.82 5.16
N ASP A 155 -26.27 -1.09 6.47
CA ASP A 155 -27.01 -2.21 7.07
C ASP A 155 -28.53 -2.08 6.86
N LEU A 156 -29.08 -0.86 6.97
CA LEU A 156 -30.50 -0.59 6.70
C LEU A 156 -30.91 -0.89 5.24
N PHE A 157 -29.99 -0.77 4.30
CA PHE A 157 -30.21 -1.19 2.91
C PHE A 157 -30.07 -2.71 2.69
N GLY A 158 -29.86 -3.49 3.75
CA GLY A 158 -29.72 -4.95 3.70
C GLY A 158 -28.36 -5.42 3.17
N VAL A 159 -27.35 -4.55 3.08
CA VAL A 159 -26.01 -4.91 2.64
C VAL A 159 -25.11 -5.21 3.83
N SER A 160 -24.38 -6.32 3.77
CA SER A 160 -23.44 -6.70 4.83
C SER A 160 -22.27 -5.74 4.89
N VAL A 161 -22.18 -4.96 5.97
CA VAL A 161 -21.04 -4.06 6.23
C VAL A 161 -19.74 -4.84 6.35
N ASP A 162 -19.76 -5.97 7.06
CA ASP A 162 -18.59 -6.83 7.23
C ASP A 162 -18.12 -7.39 5.88
N GLY A 163 -19.05 -7.83 5.02
CA GLY A 163 -18.72 -8.31 3.68
C GLY A 163 -18.06 -7.23 2.81
N VAL A 164 -18.54 -6.00 2.89
CA VAL A 164 -17.97 -4.84 2.18
C VAL A 164 -16.57 -4.52 2.70
N ARG A 165 -16.35 -4.54 4.03
CA ARG A 165 -15.05 -4.33 4.66
C ARG A 165 -14.05 -5.42 4.27
N TYR A 166 -14.47 -6.70 4.26
CA TYR A 166 -13.64 -7.81 3.81
C TYR A 166 -13.24 -7.69 2.33
N LEU A 167 -14.18 -7.31 1.47
CA LEU A 167 -13.87 -7.05 0.05
C LEU A 167 -12.82 -5.95 -0.10
N ALA A 168 -12.97 -4.85 0.65
CA ALA A 168 -12.02 -3.74 0.62
C ALA A 168 -10.63 -4.17 1.09
N LEU A 169 -10.55 -4.95 2.17
CA LEU A 169 -9.30 -5.47 2.72
C LEU A 169 -8.62 -6.49 1.79
N GLY A 170 -9.39 -7.38 1.16
CA GLY A 170 -8.85 -8.35 0.21
C GLY A 170 -8.31 -7.68 -1.05
N LEU A 171 -9.09 -6.80 -1.69
CA LEU A 171 -8.64 -6.04 -2.86
C LEU A 171 -7.49 -5.09 -2.50
N GLY A 172 -7.61 -4.39 -1.38
CA GLY A 172 -6.56 -3.48 -0.89
C GLY A 172 -5.27 -4.20 -0.58
N GLY A 173 -5.35 -5.34 0.11
CA GLY A 173 -4.19 -6.20 0.39
C GLY A 173 -3.53 -6.69 -0.90
N GLY A 174 -4.31 -7.10 -1.89
CA GLY A 174 -3.81 -7.49 -3.21
C GLY A 174 -3.01 -6.38 -3.90
N LEU A 175 -3.50 -5.12 -3.86
CA LEU A 175 -2.77 -3.95 -4.41
C LEU A 175 -1.47 -3.69 -3.64
N ILE A 176 -1.47 -3.83 -2.31
CA ILE A 176 -0.25 -3.77 -1.49
C ILE A 176 0.71 -4.88 -1.90
N GLY A 177 0.19 -6.08 -2.19
CA GLY A 177 0.98 -7.19 -2.71
C GLY A 177 1.67 -6.87 -4.03
N LEU A 178 0.99 -6.19 -4.96
CA LEU A 178 1.60 -5.72 -6.22
C LEU A 178 2.72 -4.71 -5.98
N ALA A 179 2.63 -3.87 -4.94
CA ALA A 179 3.73 -2.99 -4.55
C ALA A 179 4.97 -3.78 -4.13
N GLY A 180 4.78 -4.86 -3.35
CA GLY A 180 5.85 -5.80 -3.00
C GLY A 180 6.46 -6.49 -4.23
N ALA A 181 5.61 -6.98 -5.15
CA ALA A 181 6.07 -7.58 -6.40
C ALA A 181 6.91 -6.60 -7.24
N TYR A 182 6.50 -5.33 -7.34
CA TYR A 182 7.28 -4.31 -8.02
C TYR A 182 8.69 -4.20 -7.47
N LEU A 183 8.84 -4.17 -6.14
CA LEU A 183 10.15 -4.01 -5.51
C LEU A 183 11.09 -5.16 -5.82
N SER A 184 10.63 -6.41 -5.75
CA SER A 184 11.47 -7.60 -5.86
C SER A 184 11.58 -8.16 -7.29
N LEU A 185 10.65 -7.82 -8.20
CA LEU A 185 10.66 -8.35 -9.56
C LEU A 185 11.08 -7.34 -10.64
N ALA A 186 10.94 -6.03 -10.35
CA ALA A 186 11.21 -4.97 -11.31
C ALA A 186 12.25 -3.96 -10.83
N TYR A 187 11.98 -3.29 -9.70
CA TYR A 187 12.82 -2.19 -9.21
C TYR A 187 14.20 -2.64 -8.73
N ARG A 188 14.26 -3.68 -7.91
CA ARG A 188 15.49 -4.40 -7.54
C ARG A 188 15.22 -5.88 -7.72
N PRO A 189 15.57 -6.47 -8.89
CA PRO A 189 15.24 -7.86 -9.18
C PRO A 189 16.09 -8.84 -8.36
N SER A 190 15.88 -8.78 -7.07
CA SER A 190 16.51 -9.58 -6.00
C SER A 190 15.64 -9.45 -4.75
N TRP A 191 15.87 -10.32 -3.79
CA TRP A 191 15.28 -10.15 -2.46
C TRP A 191 16.39 -9.82 -1.44
N THR A 192 16.12 -8.83 -0.60
CA THR A 192 16.96 -8.47 0.55
C THR A 192 16.07 -8.14 1.73
N ASP A 193 16.52 -8.48 2.94
CA ASP A 193 15.77 -8.11 4.14
C ASP A 193 15.62 -6.58 4.25
N GLY A 194 14.45 -6.13 4.70
CA GLY A 194 14.15 -4.70 4.83
C GLY A 194 14.02 -3.94 3.51
N MET A 195 13.88 -4.60 2.34
CA MET A 195 13.82 -3.93 1.03
C MET A 195 12.65 -2.95 0.86
N THR A 196 11.62 -3.03 1.68
CA THR A 196 10.50 -2.10 1.68
C THR A 196 10.87 -0.74 2.30
N ALA A 197 11.88 -0.71 3.18
CA ALA A 197 12.52 0.48 3.72
C ALA A 197 11.53 1.58 4.22
N GLY A 198 10.37 1.19 4.76
CA GLY A 198 9.36 2.11 5.26
C GLY A 198 8.42 2.70 4.21
N LEU A 199 8.47 2.24 2.94
CA LEU A 199 7.60 2.72 1.87
C LEU A 199 6.11 2.50 2.17
N GLY A 200 5.76 1.46 2.93
CA GLY A 200 4.39 1.22 3.38
C GLY A 200 3.88 2.32 4.31
N TRP A 201 4.72 2.83 5.20
CA TRP A 201 4.37 3.97 6.06
C TRP A 201 4.18 5.26 5.27
N VAL A 202 5.04 5.48 4.26
CA VAL A 202 4.88 6.61 3.32
C VAL A 202 3.58 6.48 2.53
N ALA A 203 3.20 5.26 2.15
CA ALA A 203 1.93 5.01 1.45
C ALA A 203 0.70 5.32 2.32
N ILE A 204 0.73 5.02 3.63
CA ILE A 204 -0.33 5.42 4.56
C ILE A 204 -0.43 6.94 4.66
N ALA A 205 0.70 7.63 4.81
CA ALA A 205 0.74 9.08 4.84
C ALA A 205 0.23 9.70 3.52
N LEU A 206 0.53 9.08 2.39
CA LEU A 206 0.00 9.48 1.08
C LEU A 206 -1.52 9.44 1.05
N VAL A 207 -2.17 8.43 1.64
CA VAL A 207 -3.64 8.30 1.68
C VAL A 207 -4.26 9.51 2.38
N ILE A 208 -3.69 9.92 3.51
CA ILE A 208 -4.16 11.09 4.28
C ILE A 208 -3.97 12.37 3.46
N LEU A 209 -2.79 12.58 2.85
CA LEU A 209 -2.50 13.73 1.99
C LEU A 209 -3.42 13.80 0.76
N ALA A 210 -3.72 12.64 0.17
CA ALA A 210 -4.65 12.54 -0.95
C ALA A 210 -6.12 12.72 -0.54
N ALA A 211 -6.41 12.91 0.75
CA ALA A 211 -7.77 12.96 1.30
C ALA A 211 -8.63 11.78 0.80
N TRP A 212 -8.06 10.57 0.83
CA TRP A 212 -8.68 9.32 0.40
C TRP A 212 -9.21 9.35 -1.05
N HIS A 213 -8.57 10.12 -1.94
CA HIS A 213 -8.96 10.25 -3.35
C HIS A 213 -7.92 9.57 -4.27
N PRO A 214 -8.28 8.54 -5.07
CA PRO A 214 -7.31 7.76 -5.84
C PRO A 214 -6.45 8.57 -6.83
N LEU A 215 -7.06 9.53 -7.53
CA LEU A 215 -6.30 10.35 -8.49
C LEU A 215 -5.39 11.38 -7.82
N ARG A 216 -5.73 11.84 -6.60
CA ARG A 216 -4.81 12.66 -5.80
C ARG A 216 -3.66 11.81 -5.26
N ALA A 217 -3.95 10.54 -4.89
CA ALA A 217 -2.91 9.59 -4.49
C ALA A 217 -1.92 9.34 -5.64
N LEU A 218 -2.37 9.25 -6.90
CA LEU A 218 -1.50 9.15 -8.07
C LEU A 218 -0.51 10.33 -8.14
N LEU A 219 -1.02 11.55 -8.05
CA LEU A 219 -0.19 12.77 -8.11
C LEU A 219 0.76 12.85 -6.91
N GLY A 220 0.25 12.57 -5.70
CA GLY A 220 1.04 12.57 -4.48
C GLY A 220 2.15 11.51 -4.48
N ALA A 221 1.88 10.30 -4.99
CA ALA A 221 2.88 9.25 -5.10
C ALA A 221 4.06 9.65 -6.01
N TYR A 222 3.76 10.25 -7.15
CA TYR A 222 4.82 10.71 -8.06
C TYR A 222 5.55 11.95 -7.51
N PHE A 223 4.88 12.78 -6.74
CA PHE A 223 5.55 13.84 -6.00
C PHE A 223 6.53 13.26 -4.95
N PHE A 224 6.13 12.26 -4.16
CA PHE A 224 7.06 11.56 -3.27
C PHE A 224 8.19 10.87 -4.02
N GLY A 225 7.89 10.23 -5.17
CA GLY A 225 8.91 9.64 -6.03
C GLY A 225 9.94 10.66 -6.50
N LEU A 226 9.51 11.89 -6.84
CA LEU A 226 10.42 12.99 -7.18
C LEU A 226 11.28 13.39 -5.98
N LEU A 227 10.71 13.48 -4.78
CA LEU A 227 11.47 13.80 -3.57
C LEU A 227 12.55 12.76 -3.26
N PHE A 228 12.21 11.46 -3.37
CA PHE A 228 13.19 10.37 -3.22
C PHE A 228 14.28 10.44 -4.29
N PHE A 229 13.92 10.70 -5.54
CA PHE A 229 14.91 10.86 -6.62
C PHE A 229 15.86 12.03 -6.33
N LEU A 230 15.32 13.19 -5.94
CA LEU A 230 16.13 14.37 -5.60
C LEU A 230 17.03 14.11 -4.40
N GLN A 231 16.53 13.40 -3.40
CA GLN A 231 17.33 12.97 -2.24
C GLN A 231 18.57 12.20 -2.68
N PHE A 232 18.39 11.15 -3.51
CA PHE A 232 19.51 10.35 -4.01
C PHE A 232 20.49 11.16 -4.85
N ARG A 233 19.99 12.07 -5.67
CA ARG A 233 20.84 12.90 -6.55
C ARG A 233 21.66 13.95 -5.78
N LEU A 234 21.08 14.49 -4.71
CA LEU A 234 21.74 15.52 -3.88
C LEU A 234 22.65 14.89 -2.81
N GLN A 235 22.44 13.63 -2.48
CA GLN A 235 23.28 12.91 -1.54
C GLN A 235 24.73 12.86 -2.05
N GLY A 236 25.67 13.34 -1.24
CA GLY A 236 27.09 13.46 -1.60
C GLY A 236 27.47 14.75 -2.34
N SER A 237 26.51 15.57 -2.81
CA SER A 237 26.78 16.88 -3.41
C SER A 237 26.74 18.02 -2.37
N VAL A 238 26.15 17.76 -1.22
CA VAL A 238 25.99 18.71 -0.12
C VAL A 238 26.63 18.11 1.14
N PRO A 239 27.34 18.89 1.96
CA PRO A 239 28.00 18.40 3.18
C PRO A 239 26.99 18.18 4.33
N ILE A 240 26.00 17.34 4.08
CA ILE A 240 24.96 16.92 5.02
C ILE A 240 25.06 15.40 5.20
N PRO A 241 25.01 14.87 6.45
CA PRO A 241 25.03 13.44 6.69
C PRO A 241 23.91 12.71 5.95
N SER A 242 24.21 11.51 5.45
CA SER A 242 23.24 10.67 4.70
C SER A 242 21.94 10.42 5.48
N GLU A 243 22.04 10.29 6.79
CA GLU A 243 20.94 10.08 7.73
C GLU A 243 19.96 11.26 7.75
N ALA A 244 20.51 12.50 7.70
CA ALA A 244 19.67 13.69 7.63
C ALA A 244 18.93 13.79 6.29
N PHE A 245 19.59 13.41 5.19
CA PHE A 245 18.91 13.30 3.88
C PHE A 245 17.81 12.24 3.88
N ALA A 246 18.02 11.09 4.54
CA ALA A 246 17.02 10.04 4.65
C ALA A 246 15.77 10.49 5.43
N ALA A 247 15.89 11.47 6.33
CA ALA A 247 14.77 12.03 7.07
C ALA A 247 13.90 13.01 6.25
N VAL A 248 14.44 13.59 5.17
CA VAL A 248 13.76 14.64 4.38
C VAL A 248 12.37 14.23 3.89
N PRO A 249 12.15 13.07 3.26
CA PRO A 249 10.81 12.66 2.84
C PRO A 249 9.81 12.57 3.99
N SER A 250 10.23 12.01 5.13
CA SER A 250 9.38 11.89 6.31
C SER A 250 9.03 13.25 6.93
N LEU A 251 9.98 14.18 6.97
CA LEU A 251 9.75 15.55 7.44
C LEU A 251 8.78 16.29 6.50
N LEU A 252 8.92 16.12 5.19
CA LEU A 252 8.01 16.73 4.23
C LEU A 252 6.60 16.14 4.32
N VAL A 253 6.46 14.84 4.63
CA VAL A 253 5.15 14.23 4.96
C VAL A 253 4.53 14.91 6.17
N ILE A 254 5.28 15.06 7.27
CA ILE A 254 4.79 15.69 8.50
C ILE A 254 4.38 17.15 8.21
N LEU A 255 5.20 17.88 7.50
CA LEU A 255 4.93 19.27 7.14
C LEU A 255 3.68 19.36 6.26
N ALA A 256 3.55 18.52 5.25
CA ALA A 256 2.40 18.49 4.36
C ALA A 256 1.11 18.13 5.12
N LEU A 257 1.16 17.17 6.06
CA LEU A 257 0.03 16.83 6.94
C LEU A 257 -0.33 18.00 7.85
N ALA A 258 0.64 18.69 8.43
CA ALA A 258 0.41 19.85 9.27
C ALA A 258 -0.25 21.02 8.51
N LEU A 259 0.12 21.20 7.23
CA LEU A 259 -0.42 22.26 6.37
C LEU A 259 -1.77 21.90 5.71
N SER A 260 -2.10 20.60 5.58
CA SER A 260 -3.30 20.15 4.87
C SER A 260 -4.63 20.43 5.60
N GLY A 261 -4.58 20.94 6.82
CA GLY A 261 -5.77 21.31 7.59
C GLY A 261 -6.62 20.10 8.03
N ARG A 262 -7.94 20.29 8.19
CA ARG A 262 -8.84 19.20 8.62
C ARG A 262 -8.88 18.09 7.55
N SER A 263 -8.41 16.90 7.91
CA SER A 263 -8.51 15.73 7.04
C SER A 263 -9.99 15.35 6.87
N ARG A 264 -10.36 14.96 5.66
CA ARG A 264 -11.69 14.41 5.35
C ARG A 264 -11.66 12.88 5.50
N ALA A 265 -11.19 12.41 6.65
CA ALA A 265 -11.23 10.99 6.95
C ALA A 265 -12.67 10.48 6.96
N PRO A 266 -12.94 9.24 6.53
CA PRO A 266 -14.26 8.64 6.69
C PRO A 266 -14.69 8.66 8.16
N GLU A 267 -15.95 9.02 8.45
CA GLU A 267 -16.43 9.25 9.82
C GLU A 267 -16.36 8.00 10.71
N ALA A 268 -16.59 6.82 10.13
CA ALA A 268 -16.51 5.54 10.86
C ALA A 268 -15.12 4.88 10.76
N LEU A 269 -14.07 5.61 10.33
CA LEU A 269 -12.72 5.05 10.24
C LEU A 269 -12.21 4.63 11.62
N GLY A 270 -11.77 3.38 11.72
CA GLY A 270 -11.27 2.80 12.97
C GLY A 270 -12.35 2.33 13.94
N GLN A 271 -13.63 2.52 13.60
CA GLN A 271 -14.73 2.11 14.47
C GLN A 271 -15.23 0.70 14.11
N PRO A 272 -15.32 -0.21 15.09
CA PRO A 272 -15.98 -1.49 14.88
C PRO A 272 -17.48 -1.28 14.61
N PHE A 273 -18.06 -2.11 13.74
CA PHE A 273 -19.50 -2.09 13.48
C PHE A 273 -20.19 -3.23 14.22
N GLU A 274 -21.28 -2.91 14.92
CA GLU A 274 -22.18 -3.88 15.56
C GLU A 274 -23.59 -3.70 15.02
N ARG A 275 -24.16 -4.79 14.49
CA ARG A 275 -25.53 -4.80 14.01
C ARG A 275 -26.49 -4.67 15.20
N GLY A 276 -27.39 -3.69 15.15
CA GLY A 276 -28.40 -3.51 16.20
C GLY A 276 -27.97 -2.66 17.40
N ARG A 277 -26.84 -1.99 17.34
CA ARG A 277 -26.40 -0.97 18.31
C ARG A 277 -26.27 0.40 17.72
#